data_81486aded8c60a57a2ce13af5a5706f9
#
_entry.id   81486aded8c60a57a2ce13af5a5706f9
#
_cell.length_a   1.000
_cell.length_b   1.000
_cell.length_c   1.000
_cell.angle_alpha   90.00
_cell.angle_beta   90.00
_cell.angle_gamma   90.00
#
_symmetry.space_group_name_H-M   'P 1'
#
loop_
_entity.id
_entity.type
_entity.pdbx_description
1 polymer ?
#
loop_
_entity_poly.entity_id
_entity_poly.type
_entity_poly.pdbx_seq_one_letter_code
_entity_poly.pdbx_strand_id
1 'polypeptide(L)'
;MNPRAPLQALLDREAIRECLFRYCRGIDRVDEEALRSAYWEDATDCHGAWNGSADGFITQALQRLRQGGRRVHQVNNISIELHGTTAAVESGFFALQAPADAPARRTLLCGRYLDRFERRLGEWRIAARTVVYDWIEERERPELVRSDAVLFGARQPVGCAAPHDMLYALLRDVRDAGAADNGKNT
;
A
#
# COMPACT_ATOMS: atom_id res chain seq x y z
N MET A 1 28.81 20.50 13.53
CA MET A 1 27.69 19.59 13.16
C MET A 1 27.86 19.15 11.72
N ASN A 2 27.69 17.87 11.43
CA ASN A 2 27.80 17.35 10.05
C ASN A 2 26.58 17.82 9.24
N PRO A 3 26.72 18.68 8.20
CA PRO A 3 25.60 19.21 7.43
C PRO A 3 24.86 18.12 6.61
N ARG A 4 25.43 16.91 6.48
CA ARG A 4 24.80 15.77 5.80
C ARG A 4 23.75 15.06 6.68
N ALA A 5 23.81 15.17 7.99
CA ALA A 5 22.89 14.48 8.89
C ALA A 5 21.41 14.92 8.75
N PRO A 6 21.08 16.24 8.64
CA PRO A 6 19.71 16.68 8.42
C PRO A 6 19.13 16.24 7.06
N LEU A 7 19.95 16.26 5.99
CA LEU A 7 19.54 15.83 4.67
C LEU A 7 19.28 14.32 4.65
N GLN A 8 20.15 13.52 5.28
CA GLN A 8 19.94 12.07 5.36
C GLN A 8 18.64 11.75 6.12
N ALA A 9 18.36 12.43 7.22
CA ALA A 9 17.12 12.23 7.96
C ALA A 9 15.86 12.59 7.14
N LEU A 10 15.94 13.59 6.26
CA LEU A 10 14.86 13.93 5.33
C LEU A 10 14.67 12.83 4.28
N LEU A 11 15.74 12.34 3.69
CA LEU A 11 15.72 11.26 2.71
C LEU A 11 15.18 9.95 3.32
N ASP A 12 15.59 9.62 4.55
CA ASP A 12 15.12 8.45 5.27
C ASP A 12 13.59 8.54 5.52
N ARG A 13 13.08 9.72 5.93
CA ARG A 13 11.65 9.94 6.13
C ARG A 13 10.86 9.80 4.83
N GLU A 14 11.40 10.28 3.72
CA GLU A 14 10.75 10.16 2.41
C GLU A 14 10.73 8.70 1.96
N ALA A 15 11.83 7.97 2.09
CA ALA A 15 11.89 6.55 1.76
C ALA A 15 10.87 5.71 2.57
N ILE A 16 10.65 6.06 3.84
CA ILE A 16 9.62 5.42 4.68
C ILE A 16 8.21 5.72 4.15
N ARG A 17 7.90 6.99 3.77
CA ARG A 17 6.59 7.36 3.18
C ARG A 17 6.34 6.62 1.86
N GLU A 18 7.33 6.59 0.99
CA GLU A 18 7.26 5.86 -0.28
C GLU A 18 6.98 4.36 -0.06
N CYS A 19 7.56 3.76 0.99
CA CYS A 19 7.29 2.38 1.36
C CYS A 19 5.83 2.17 1.77
N LEU A 20 5.25 3.09 2.58
CA LEU A 20 3.83 3.04 2.97
C LEU A 20 2.90 3.19 1.76
N PHE A 21 3.21 4.08 0.82
CA PHE A 21 2.41 4.26 -0.40
C PHE A 21 2.51 3.03 -1.32
N ARG A 22 3.68 2.42 -1.42
CA ARG A 22 3.91 1.18 -2.16
C ARG A 22 3.11 0.01 -1.58
N TYR A 23 3.02 -0.10 -0.24
CA TYR A 23 2.15 -1.06 0.44
C TYR A 23 0.68 -0.86 0.04
N CYS A 24 0.14 0.37 0.15
CA CYS A 24 -1.25 0.66 -0.22
C CYS A 24 -1.54 0.32 -1.68
N ARG A 25 -0.64 0.69 -2.60
CA ARG A 25 -0.74 0.32 -4.02
C ARG A 25 -0.76 -1.21 -4.20
N GLY A 26 0.10 -1.92 -3.48
CA GLY A 26 0.18 -3.38 -3.52
C GLY A 26 -1.15 -4.04 -3.16
N ILE A 27 -1.77 -3.59 -2.09
CA ILE A 27 -3.10 -4.08 -1.66
C ILE A 27 -4.18 -3.67 -2.67
N ASP A 28 -4.25 -2.38 -3.06
CA ASP A 28 -5.35 -1.85 -3.86
C ASP A 28 -5.34 -2.37 -5.30
N ARG A 29 -4.17 -2.59 -5.87
CA ARG A 29 -3.99 -3.07 -7.25
C ARG A 29 -3.63 -4.55 -7.35
N VAL A 30 -3.59 -5.27 -6.22
CA VAL A 30 -3.18 -6.69 -6.18
C VAL A 30 -1.80 -6.87 -6.82
N ASP A 31 -0.93 -5.89 -6.58
CA ASP A 31 0.45 -5.86 -7.06
C ASP A 31 1.34 -6.56 -6.02
N GLU A 32 1.58 -7.85 -6.25
CA GLU A 32 2.34 -8.68 -5.33
C GLU A 32 3.77 -8.19 -5.14
N GLU A 33 4.42 -7.73 -6.21
CA GLU A 33 5.80 -7.23 -6.15
C GLU A 33 5.88 -5.97 -5.27
N ALA A 34 4.99 -4.99 -5.51
CA ALA A 34 4.90 -3.79 -4.70
C ALA A 34 4.60 -4.11 -3.23
N LEU A 35 3.69 -5.06 -2.97
CA LEU A 35 3.31 -5.43 -1.62
C LEU A 35 4.47 -6.11 -0.86
N ARG A 36 5.12 -7.10 -1.48
CA ARG A 36 6.26 -7.80 -0.87
C ARG A 36 7.46 -6.89 -0.65
N SER A 37 7.73 -5.96 -1.58
CA SER A 37 8.82 -5.01 -1.45
C SER A 37 8.65 -4.00 -0.31
N ALA A 38 7.46 -3.88 0.28
CA ALA A 38 7.24 -3.03 1.44
C ALA A 38 7.72 -3.66 2.76
N TYR A 39 7.93 -4.97 2.82
CA TYR A 39 8.35 -5.70 4.00
C TYR A 39 9.75 -6.28 3.85
N TRP A 40 10.43 -6.46 4.97
CA TRP A 40 11.57 -7.36 5.04
C TRP A 40 11.10 -8.82 5.03
N GLU A 41 11.93 -9.72 4.54
CA GLU A 41 11.59 -11.14 4.41
C GLU A 41 11.25 -11.79 5.76
N ASP A 42 11.93 -11.37 6.83
CA ASP A 42 11.72 -11.83 8.20
C ASP A 42 10.70 -10.99 9.00
N ALA A 43 9.96 -10.11 8.33
CA ALA A 43 9.01 -9.21 8.97
C ALA A 43 7.82 -9.95 9.59
N THR A 44 7.25 -9.33 10.62
CA THR A 44 6.01 -9.79 11.26
C THR A 44 4.85 -8.84 10.98
N ASP A 45 3.63 -9.38 10.98
CA ASP A 45 2.40 -8.62 10.78
C ASP A 45 1.30 -9.11 11.72
N CYS A 46 0.73 -8.19 12.49
CA CYS A 46 -0.46 -8.40 13.31
C CYS A 46 -1.61 -7.61 12.71
N HIS A 47 -2.52 -8.30 12.00
CA HIS A 47 -3.53 -7.68 11.13
C HIS A 47 -4.91 -8.31 11.36
N GLY A 48 -5.67 -7.77 12.30
CA GLY A 48 -6.95 -8.33 12.70
C GLY A 48 -6.78 -9.75 13.29
N ALA A 49 -7.33 -10.73 12.60
CA ALA A 49 -7.22 -12.14 13.02
C ALA A 49 -5.86 -12.78 12.69
N TRP A 50 -5.05 -12.14 11.85
CA TRP A 50 -3.71 -12.62 11.53
C TRP A 50 -2.68 -12.12 12.55
N ASN A 51 -1.83 -13.02 12.99
CA ASN A 51 -0.64 -12.68 13.79
C ASN A 51 0.48 -13.67 13.45
N GLY A 52 1.49 -13.22 12.71
CA GLY A 52 2.55 -14.10 12.24
C GLY A 52 3.54 -13.42 11.30
N SER A 53 4.10 -14.18 10.36
CA SER A 53 4.99 -13.62 9.35
C SER A 53 4.24 -12.70 8.37
N ALA A 54 4.90 -11.63 7.92
CA ALA A 54 4.35 -10.76 6.89
C ALA A 54 4.15 -11.52 5.56
N ASP A 55 5.03 -12.46 5.23
CA ASP A 55 4.89 -13.32 4.06
C ASP A 55 3.59 -14.15 4.09
N GLY A 56 3.28 -14.74 5.24
CA GLY A 56 2.02 -15.46 5.43
C GLY A 56 0.80 -14.56 5.32
N PHE A 57 0.85 -13.35 5.91
CA PHE A 57 -0.20 -12.34 5.76
C PHE A 57 -0.42 -11.98 4.29
N ILE A 58 0.65 -11.65 3.56
CA ILE A 58 0.60 -11.28 2.14
C ILE A 58 0.00 -12.40 1.30
N THR A 59 0.43 -13.63 1.52
CA THR A 59 -0.06 -14.80 0.81
C THR A 59 -1.56 -14.98 1.01
N GLN A 60 -2.04 -14.92 2.25
CA GLN A 60 -3.46 -15.02 2.57
C GLN A 60 -4.26 -13.83 2.01
N ALA A 61 -3.73 -12.61 2.12
CA ALA A 61 -4.36 -11.42 1.57
C ALA A 61 -4.53 -11.54 0.05
N LEU A 62 -3.46 -11.88 -0.68
CA LEU A 62 -3.49 -12.03 -2.13
C LEU A 62 -4.49 -13.09 -2.62
N GLN A 63 -4.65 -14.20 -1.89
CA GLN A 63 -5.67 -15.20 -2.22
C GLN A 63 -7.09 -14.59 -2.26
N ARG A 64 -7.42 -13.74 -1.28
CA ARG A 64 -8.72 -13.05 -1.22
C ARG A 64 -8.82 -11.94 -2.26
N LEU A 65 -7.77 -11.13 -2.38
CA LEU A 65 -7.74 -9.96 -3.26
C LEU A 65 -7.86 -10.34 -4.74
N ARG A 66 -7.30 -11.48 -5.15
CA ARG A 66 -7.39 -12.04 -6.51
C ARG A 66 -8.79 -12.52 -6.90
N GLN A 67 -9.66 -12.75 -5.93
CA GLN A 67 -11.07 -13.05 -6.20
C GLN A 67 -11.84 -11.82 -6.73
N GLY A 68 -11.25 -10.63 -6.67
CA GLY A 68 -11.84 -9.39 -7.14
C GLY A 68 -12.31 -8.49 -6.00
N GLY A 69 -13.36 -7.72 -6.28
CA GLY A 69 -13.86 -6.69 -5.37
C GLY A 69 -13.14 -5.36 -5.55
N ARG A 70 -13.62 -4.35 -4.82
CA ARG A 70 -13.08 -2.99 -4.85
C ARG A 70 -12.52 -2.60 -3.51
N ARG A 71 -11.42 -1.89 -3.53
CA ARG A 71 -10.77 -1.38 -2.33
C ARG A 71 -9.98 -0.13 -2.64
N VAL A 72 -9.90 0.72 -1.64
CA VAL A 72 -9.07 1.93 -1.65
C VAL A 72 -8.50 2.09 -0.25
N HIS A 73 -7.19 2.25 -0.14
CA HIS A 73 -6.51 2.62 1.09
C HIS A 73 -5.92 4.01 0.95
N GLN A 74 -6.11 4.82 1.98
CA GLN A 74 -5.45 6.12 2.12
C GLN A 74 -4.67 6.11 3.42
N VAL A 75 -3.40 6.50 3.36
CA VAL A 75 -2.53 6.67 4.53
C VAL A 75 -2.33 8.16 4.77
N ASN A 76 -2.46 8.57 6.01
CA ASN A 76 -2.37 9.96 6.45
C ASN A 76 -1.72 10.08 7.82
N ASN A 77 -1.53 11.32 8.31
CA ASN A 77 -1.02 11.62 9.66
C ASN A 77 0.24 10.80 10.01
N ILE A 78 1.20 10.74 9.09
CA ILE A 78 2.40 9.92 9.23
C ILE A 78 3.38 10.60 10.19
N SER A 79 3.57 10.01 11.37
CA SER A 79 4.57 10.38 12.36
C SER A 79 5.73 9.40 12.30
N ILE A 80 6.96 9.93 12.23
CA ILE A 80 8.17 9.12 12.08
C ILE A 80 9.20 9.54 13.11
N GLU A 81 9.62 8.62 13.97
CA GLU A 81 10.73 8.79 14.90
C GLU A 81 11.91 7.95 14.44
N LEU A 82 12.97 8.64 13.98
CA LEU A 82 14.18 7.99 13.46
C LEU A 82 15.19 7.73 14.57
N HIS A 83 15.70 6.50 14.66
CA HIS A 83 16.76 6.08 15.56
C HIS A 83 17.85 5.30 14.78
N GLY A 84 18.75 6.03 14.11
CA GLY A 84 19.82 5.44 13.31
C GLY A 84 19.29 4.66 12.11
N THR A 85 19.38 3.34 12.17
CA THR A 85 18.86 2.42 11.13
C THR A 85 17.50 1.83 11.46
N THR A 86 16.82 2.32 12.49
CA THR A 86 15.46 1.93 12.85
C THR A 86 14.56 3.15 12.94
N ALA A 87 13.26 2.96 12.77
CA ALA A 87 12.26 3.99 12.98
C ALA A 87 10.98 3.41 13.58
N ALA A 88 10.38 4.17 14.51
CA ALA A 88 9.00 3.96 14.92
C ALA A 88 8.11 4.85 14.04
N VAL A 89 7.09 4.26 13.43
CA VAL A 89 6.20 4.96 12.51
C VAL A 89 4.76 4.69 12.88
N GLU A 90 4.02 5.76 13.15
CA GLU A 90 2.58 5.73 13.26
C GLU A 90 2.00 6.38 12.02
N SER A 91 1.03 5.73 11.38
CA SER A 91 0.28 6.33 10.28
C SER A 91 -1.20 5.99 10.38
N GLY A 92 -2.06 7.00 10.24
CA GLY A 92 -3.49 6.80 10.11
C GLY A 92 -3.83 6.14 8.78
N PHE A 93 -4.87 5.31 8.76
CA PHE A 93 -5.41 4.79 7.51
C PHE A 93 -6.92 4.91 7.43
N PHE A 94 -7.40 5.08 6.20
CA PHE A 94 -8.78 4.91 5.78
C PHE A 94 -8.81 3.84 4.70
N ALA A 95 -9.68 2.85 4.86
CA ALA A 95 -9.90 1.83 3.85
C ALA A 95 -11.40 1.65 3.58
N LEU A 96 -11.77 1.74 2.30
CA LEU A 96 -13.12 1.39 1.84
C LEU A 96 -13.03 0.10 1.03
N GLN A 97 -13.83 -0.88 1.40
CA GLN A 97 -13.81 -2.20 0.81
C GLN A 97 -15.21 -2.64 0.35
N ALA A 98 -15.25 -3.34 -0.78
CA ALA A 98 -16.41 -4.05 -1.31
C ALA A 98 -15.91 -5.40 -1.84
N PRO A 99 -15.95 -6.47 -1.03
CA PRO A 99 -15.40 -7.76 -1.41
C PRO A 99 -16.24 -8.43 -2.52
N ALA A 100 -15.60 -9.30 -3.31
CA ALA A 100 -16.25 -9.98 -4.42
C ALA A 100 -17.32 -10.99 -3.98
N ASP A 101 -17.07 -11.66 -2.86
CA ASP A 101 -17.97 -12.66 -2.25
C ASP A 101 -19.18 -12.03 -1.54
N ALA A 102 -19.14 -10.73 -1.24
CA ALA A 102 -20.24 -9.99 -0.66
C ALA A 102 -20.39 -8.60 -1.32
N PRO A 103 -20.78 -8.55 -2.62
CA PRO A 103 -20.75 -7.31 -3.41
C PRO A 103 -21.74 -6.24 -2.93
N ALA A 104 -22.74 -6.60 -2.11
CA ALA A 104 -23.65 -5.66 -1.46
C ALA A 104 -23.02 -4.99 -0.24
N ARG A 105 -22.02 -5.63 0.38
CA ARG A 105 -21.38 -5.13 1.59
C ARG A 105 -20.38 -4.02 1.27
N ARG A 106 -20.40 -2.99 2.08
CA ARG A 106 -19.40 -1.92 2.12
C ARG A 106 -18.85 -1.84 3.52
N THR A 107 -17.52 -1.95 3.62
CA THR A 107 -16.81 -1.85 4.91
C THR A 107 -15.92 -0.62 4.87
N LEU A 108 -16.15 0.31 5.79
CA LEU A 108 -15.24 1.40 6.08
C LEU A 108 -14.41 1.02 7.30
N LEU A 109 -13.11 1.05 7.15
CA LEU A 109 -12.14 0.78 8.21
C LEU A 109 -11.31 2.04 8.43
N CYS A 110 -11.18 2.45 9.67
CA CYS A 110 -10.29 3.53 10.06
C CYS A 110 -9.42 3.05 11.22
N GLY A 111 -8.17 3.43 11.21
CA GLY A 111 -7.26 3.02 12.26
C GLY A 111 -5.84 3.50 12.02
N ARG A 112 -4.90 2.80 12.61
CA ARG A 112 -3.48 3.16 12.55
C ARG A 112 -2.63 1.94 12.24
N TYR A 113 -1.62 2.14 11.44
CA TYR A 113 -0.48 1.25 11.34
C TYR A 113 0.57 1.71 12.33
N LEU A 114 0.99 0.81 13.22
CA LEU A 114 2.10 0.98 14.13
C LEU A 114 3.23 0.09 13.62
N ASP A 115 4.22 0.74 13.00
CA ASP A 115 5.26 0.04 12.27
C ASP A 115 6.64 0.26 12.90
N ARG A 116 7.40 -0.81 13.01
CA ARG A 116 8.84 -0.75 13.15
C ARG A 116 9.46 -0.88 11.77
N PHE A 117 10.13 0.17 11.33
CA PHE A 117 10.93 0.19 10.12
C PHE A 117 12.40 -0.08 10.42
N GLU A 118 13.06 -0.74 9.49
CA GLU A 118 14.51 -0.93 9.51
C GLU A 118 15.13 -0.55 8.17
N ARG A 119 16.31 0.06 8.25
CA ARG A 119 17.15 0.30 7.08
C ARG A 119 18.23 -0.77 7.00
N ARG A 120 18.13 -1.63 5.99
CA ARG A 120 19.10 -2.67 5.68
C ARG A 120 19.59 -2.48 4.25
N LEU A 121 20.89 -2.54 4.01
CA LEU A 121 21.51 -2.34 2.70
C LEU A 121 21.09 -1.03 1.99
N GLY A 122 20.80 0.02 2.76
CA GLY A 122 20.36 1.32 2.24
C GLY A 122 18.87 1.49 2.01
N GLU A 123 18.06 0.44 2.15
CA GLU A 123 16.61 0.47 1.94
C GLU A 123 15.84 0.47 3.26
N TRP A 124 14.76 1.26 3.32
CA TRP A 124 13.79 1.25 4.41
C TRP A 124 12.60 0.38 4.07
N ARG A 125 12.32 -0.62 4.93
CA ARG A 125 11.14 -1.48 4.82
C ARG A 125 10.55 -1.76 6.20
N ILE A 126 9.30 -2.22 6.22
CA ILE A 126 8.61 -2.65 7.44
C ILE A 126 9.27 -3.94 7.95
N ALA A 127 9.70 -3.92 9.22
CA ALA A 127 10.22 -5.10 9.92
C ALA A 127 9.17 -5.70 10.87
N ALA A 128 8.25 -4.88 11.38
CA ALA A 128 7.08 -5.35 12.12
C ALA A 128 5.93 -4.36 11.95
N ARG A 129 4.73 -4.85 11.77
CA ARG A 129 3.49 -4.06 11.72
C ARG A 129 2.49 -4.56 12.75
N THR A 130 1.81 -3.63 13.40
CA THR A 130 0.58 -3.89 14.14
C THR A 130 -0.50 -2.95 13.61
N VAL A 131 -1.64 -3.52 13.21
CA VAL A 131 -2.80 -2.75 12.77
C VAL A 131 -3.74 -2.54 13.95
N VAL A 132 -3.99 -1.29 14.28
CA VAL A 132 -4.97 -0.88 15.30
C VAL A 132 -6.20 -0.37 14.58
N TYR A 133 -7.36 -0.94 14.89
CA TYR A 133 -8.65 -0.51 14.34
C TYR A 133 -9.32 0.44 15.33
N ASP A 134 -9.49 1.70 14.94
CA ASP A 134 -10.14 2.71 15.76
C ASP A 134 -11.65 2.81 15.42
N TRP A 135 -12.03 2.47 14.16
CA TRP A 135 -13.41 2.49 13.71
C TRP A 135 -13.65 1.46 12.62
N ILE A 136 -14.75 0.70 12.73
CA ILE A 136 -15.23 -0.21 11.69
C ILE A 136 -16.71 0.04 11.49
N GLU A 137 -17.11 0.28 10.25
CA GLU A 137 -18.52 0.43 9.87
C GLU A 137 -18.83 -0.50 8.69
N GLU A 138 -19.76 -1.40 8.89
CA GLU A 138 -20.26 -2.29 7.83
C GLU A 138 -21.70 -1.90 7.47
N ARG A 139 -21.94 -1.80 6.18
CA ARG A 139 -23.28 -1.53 5.63
C ARG A 139 -23.57 -2.46 4.48
N GLU A 140 -24.78 -2.97 4.44
CA GLU A 140 -25.30 -3.61 3.22
C GLU A 140 -25.98 -2.57 2.34
N ARG A 141 -25.57 -2.55 1.06
CA ARG A 141 -26.04 -1.61 0.05
C ARG A 141 -26.40 -2.39 -1.22
N PRO A 142 -27.52 -3.16 -1.22
CA PRO A 142 -27.92 -3.95 -2.39
C PRO A 142 -28.09 -3.12 -3.65
N GLU A 143 -28.49 -1.86 -3.53
CA GLU A 143 -28.65 -0.91 -4.63
C GLU A 143 -27.33 -0.57 -5.33
N LEU A 144 -26.18 -0.84 -4.72
CA LEU A 144 -24.86 -0.64 -5.31
C LEU A 144 -24.32 -1.87 -6.03
N VAL A 145 -25.07 -3.00 -6.03
CA VAL A 145 -24.70 -4.19 -6.80
C VAL A 145 -25.10 -3.97 -8.26
N ARG A 146 -24.28 -3.26 -8.98
CA ARG A 146 -24.50 -2.89 -10.39
C ARG A 146 -23.23 -3.15 -11.18
N SER A 147 -23.38 -3.33 -12.48
CA SER A 147 -22.22 -3.40 -13.38
C SER A 147 -21.42 -2.12 -13.35
N ASP A 148 -20.13 -2.20 -13.66
CA ASP A 148 -19.23 -1.05 -13.72
C ASP A 148 -19.72 0.00 -14.70
N ALA A 149 -20.29 -0.41 -15.83
CA ALA A 149 -20.88 0.49 -16.81
C ALA A 149 -22.00 1.36 -16.20
N VAL A 150 -22.82 0.77 -15.31
CA VAL A 150 -23.91 1.50 -14.63
C VAL A 150 -23.37 2.38 -13.51
N LEU A 151 -22.42 1.88 -12.71
CA LEU A 151 -21.87 2.62 -11.55
C LEU A 151 -21.03 3.81 -11.98
N PHE A 152 -20.19 3.62 -12.99
CA PHE A 152 -19.23 4.64 -13.40
C PHE A 152 -19.69 5.43 -14.62
N GLY A 153 -20.54 4.84 -15.48
CA GLY A 153 -21.04 5.50 -16.68
C GLY A 153 -19.89 6.03 -17.54
N ALA A 154 -19.87 7.35 -17.77
CA ALA A 154 -18.81 8.02 -18.52
C ALA A 154 -17.51 8.26 -17.73
N ARG A 155 -17.46 7.87 -16.44
CA ARG A 155 -16.25 8.04 -15.61
C ARG A 155 -15.26 6.92 -15.90
N GLN A 156 -14.47 7.12 -16.93
CA GLN A 156 -13.46 6.15 -17.40
C GLN A 156 -12.06 6.82 -17.42
N PRO A 157 -10.97 6.07 -17.27
CA PRO A 157 -10.90 4.65 -16.94
C PRO A 157 -11.28 4.35 -15.49
N VAL A 158 -11.69 3.11 -15.23
CA VAL A 158 -11.96 2.60 -13.87
C VAL A 158 -10.74 1.86 -13.37
N GLY A 159 -10.35 2.07 -12.10
CA GLY A 159 -9.24 1.37 -11.47
C GLY A 159 -9.46 -0.15 -11.43
N CYS A 160 -8.41 -0.90 -11.70
CA CYS A 160 -8.40 -2.36 -11.70
C CYS A 160 -7.10 -2.93 -11.12
N ALA A 161 -6.96 -4.25 -11.16
CA ALA A 161 -5.76 -4.91 -10.67
C ALA A 161 -4.57 -4.78 -11.64
N ALA A 162 -3.35 -4.93 -11.10
CA ALA A 162 -2.13 -5.10 -11.88
C ALA A 162 -2.26 -6.34 -12.81
N PRO A 163 -1.65 -6.31 -13.97
CA PRO A 163 -0.93 -5.22 -14.63
C PRO A 163 -1.83 -4.34 -15.51
N HIS A 164 -3.17 -4.52 -15.42
CA HIS A 164 -4.13 -3.92 -16.34
C HIS A 164 -4.57 -2.50 -15.95
N ASP A 165 -4.30 -2.05 -14.72
CA ASP A 165 -4.56 -0.67 -14.31
C ASP A 165 -3.71 0.31 -15.13
N MET A 166 -4.28 1.48 -15.44
CA MET A 166 -3.63 2.53 -16.25
C MET A 166 -2.30 3.01 -15.69
N LEU A 167 -2.09 2.86 -14.38
CA LEU A 167 -0.81 3.16 -13.74
C LEU A 167 0.36 2.39 -14.39
N TYR A 168 0.16 1.11 -14.70
CA TYR A 168 1.24 0.27 -15.22
C TYR A 168 1.61 0.61 -16.67
N ALA A 169 0.68 1.13 -17.45
CA ALA A 169 0.97 1.72 -18.75
C ALA A 169 1.84 2.98 -18.58
N LEU A 170 1.41 3.91 -17.73
CA LEU A 170 2.17 5.13 -17.43
C LEU A 170 3.58 4.83 -16.93
N LEU A 171 3.75 3.85 -16.03
CA LEU A 171 5.06 3.48 -15.51
C LEU A 171 5.99 2.93 -16.59
N ARG A 172 5.47 2.18 -17.56
CA ARG A 172 6.26 1.72 -18.72
C ARG A 172 6.68 2.89 -19.60
N ASP A 173 5.72 3.72 -19.99
CA ASP A 173 5.96 4.86 -20.89
C ASP A 173 7.05 5.81 -20.34
N VAL A 174 6.99 6.09 -19.03
CA VAL A 174 8.01 6.96 -18.37
C VAL A 174 9.38 6.30 -18.31
N ARG A 175 9.46 5.01 -18.05
CA ARG A 175 10.72 4.25 -18.04
C ARG A 175 11.36 4.22 -19.43
N ASP A 176 10.55 3.95 -20.46
CA ASP A 176 11.02 3.87 -21.85
C ASP A 176 11.51 5.24 -22.35
N ALA A 177 10.80 6.32 -22.02
CA ALA A 177 11.22 7.68 -22.33
C ALA A 177 12.55 8.03 -21.63
N GLY A 178 12.70 7.70 -20.35
CA GLY A 178 13.94 7.97 -19.60
C GLY A 178 15.13 7.16 -20.11
N ALA A 179 14.93 5.92 -20.58
CA ALA A 179 15.97 5.10 -21.18
C ALA A 179 16.44 5.68 -22.53
N ALA A 180 15.52 6.20 -23.34
CA ALA A 180 15.84 6.82 -24.63
C ALA A 180 16.64 8.12 -24.50
N ASP A 181 16.42 8.90 -23.43
CA ASP A 181 17.14 10.15 -23.17
C ASP A 181 18.58 9.91 -22.68
N ASN A 182 18.76 8.92 -21.82
CA ASN A 182 20.10 8.51 -21.33
C ASN A 182 21.00 7.96 -22.46
N GLY A 183 20.43 7.34 -23.50
CA GLY A 183 21.17 6.86 -24.66
C GLY A 183 21.64 7.95 -25.65
N LYS A 184 21.13 9.18 -25.52
CA LYS A 184 21.53 10.32 -26.38
C LYS A 184 22.65 11.17 -25.76
N ASN A 185 22.97 10.98 -24.48
CA ASN A 185 24.00 11.73 -23.75
C ASN A 185 25.29 10.93 -23.52
N THR A 186 25.47 9.80 -24.16
CA THR A 186 26.71 9.00 -24.23
C THR A 186 27.27 9.00 -25.64
#